data_e3d6a4d4e5f23264a9f3319885ba7f38
#
_entry.id   e3d6a4d4e5f23264a9f3319885ba7f38
#
_cell.length_a   1.000
_cell.length_b   1.000
_cell.length_c   1.000
_cell.angle_alpha   90.00
_cell.angle_beta   90.00
_cell.angle_gamma   90.00
#
_symmetry.space_group_name_H-M   'P 1'
#
loop_
_entity.id
_entity.type
_entity.pdbx_description
1 polymer ?
#
loop_
_entity_poly.entity_id
_entity_poly.type
_entity_poly.pdbx_seq_one_letter_code
_entity_poly.pdbx_strand_id
1 'polypeptide(L)'
;MYGGLVHDRKYSFMADNEAPVFQIQRVYLKEASLEQPNSPAILVEQAQPSVDIQLGVEAAQAADGVYEVCVTATVTTKIEDRTVFLVEVKQAGIFEIRNLEGEQMKAVMGIACPQIIYPYLRGNVADLITRGGFPPVHLAEINFQAMYEQQQQQAQAGNGSGIITTA
;
A
#
# COMPACT_ATOMS: atom_id res chain seq x y z
N MET A 1 -11.48 34.15 65.81
CA MET A 1 -12.08 33.02 65.08
C MET A 1 -11.98 33.31 63.61
N TYR A 2 -10.99 32.74 62.95
CA TYR A 2 -10.82 32.90 61.51
C TYR A 2 -11.07 31.53 60.87
N GLY A 3 -12.20 31.40 60.12
CA GLY A 3 -12.49 30.26 59.29
C GLY A 3 -11.85 30.42 57.94
N GLY A 4 -10.82 29.60 57.70
CA GLY A 4 -10.16 29.52 56.39
C GLY A 4 -11.00 28.73 55.40
N LEU A 5 -11.45 29.38 54.34
CA LEU A 5 -12.02 28.74 53.17
C LEU A 5 -10.90 28.07 52.36
N VAL A 6 -10.85 26.76 52.43
CA VAL A 6 -10.04 25.95 51.56
C VAL A 6 -10.70 25.94 50.17
N HIS A 7 -10.10 26.66 49.21
CA HIS A 7 -10.49 26.60 47.80
C HIS A 7 -9.94 25.29 47.22
N ASP A 8 -10.84 24.32 47.09
CA ASP A 8 -10.59 23.08 46.35
C ASP A 8 -10.49 23.40 44.87
N ARG A 9 -9.28 23.62 44.35
CA ARG A 9 -9.01 23.70 42.93
C ARG A 9 -9.12 22.31 42.33
N LYS A 10 -10.30 21.94 41.86
CA LYS A 10 -10.45 20.86 40.90
C LYS A 10 -9.65 21.22 39.64
N TYR A 11 -8.47 20.64 39.50
CA TYR A 11 -7.79 20.60 38.24
C TYR A 11 -8.60 19.65 37.34
N SER A 12 -9.48 20.23 36.52
CA SER A 12 -10.04 19.55 35.39
C SER A 12 -8.90 19.35 34.40
N PHE A 13 -8.36 18.14 34.32
CA PHE A 13 -7.61 17.69 33.17
C PHE A 13 -8.65 17.60 32.05
N MET A 14 -8.81 18.69 31.31
CA MET A 14 -9.38 18.61 29.97
C MET A 14 -8.37 17.76 29.18
N ALA A 15 -8.74 16.53 28.86
CA ALA A 15 -8.09 15.78 27.82
C ALA A 15 -8.23 16.65 26.57
N ASP A 16 -7.11 17.15 26.09
CA ASP A 16 -6.99 17.88 24.83
C ASP A 16 -7.34 16.85 23.74
N ASN A 17 -8.63 16.79 23.41
CA ASN A 17 -9.15 15.92 22.36
C ASN A 17 -8.88 16.65 21.04
N GLU A 18 -7.58 16.72 20.67
CA GLU A 18 -7.15 17.28 19.41
C GLU A 18 -7.82 16.53 18.26
N ALA A 19 -8.34 17.27 17.27
CA ALA A 19 -8.98 16.69 16.11
C ALA A 19 -8.00 15.77 15.34
N PRO A 20 -8.49 14.67 14.76
CA PRO A 20 -7.68 13.83 13.90
C PRO A 20 -7.04 14.63 12.75
N VAL A 21 -5.76 14.37 12.49
CA VAL A 21 -5.01 14.95 11.38
C VAL A 21 -4.69 13.85 10.39
N PHE A 22 -5.01 14.09 9.12
CA PHE A 22 -4.62 13.24 8.00
C PHE A 22 -4.18 14.14 6.85
N GLN A 23 -2.91 14.10 6.49
CA GLN A 23 -2.36 14.93 5.43
C GLN A 23 -1.36 14.14 4.58
N ILE A 24 -1.49 14.25 3.27
CA ILE A 24 -0.52 13.71 2.32
C ILE A 24 0.62 14.71 2.20
N GLN A 25 1.84 14.28 2.52
CA GLN A 25 3.03 15.11 2.36
C GLN A 25 3.72 14.86 1.03
N ARG A 26 3.71 13.60 0.54
CA ARG A 26 4.37 13.21 -0.71
C ARG A 26 3.80 11.90 -1.24
N VAL A 27 3.69 11.81 -2.56
CA VAL A 27 3.52 10.54 -3.29
C VAL A 27 4.71 10.38 -4.22
N TYR A 28 5.35 9.21 -4.22
CA TYR A 28 6.58 9.00 -4.99
C TYR A 28 6.77 7.55 -5.43
N LEU A 29 7.45 7.40 -6.55
CA LEU A 29 7.92 6.09 -7.01
C LEU A 29 9.15 5.70 -6.19
N LYS A 30 9.04 4.63 -5.41
CA LYS A 30 10.10 4.16 -4.52
C LYS A 30 11.07 3.25 -5.25
N GLU A 31 10.53 2.34 -6.07
CA GLU A 31 11.32 1.37 -6.84
C GLU A 31 10.55 0.95 -8.08
N ALA A 32 11.25 0.73 -9.18
CA ALA A 32 10.70 0.16 -10.39
C ALA A 32 11.75 -0.69 -11.10
N SER A 33 11.37 -1.90 -11.51
CA SER A 33 12.23 -2.80 -12.26
C SER A 33 11.48 -3.51 -13.36
N LEU A 34 12.16 -3.73 -14.49
CA LEU A 34 11.71 -4.53 -15.62
C LEU A 34 12.83 -5.48 -16.01
N GLU A 35 12.52 -6.76 -16.04
CA GLU A 35 13.44 -7.82 -16.46
C GLU A 35 12.85 -8.62 -17.62
N GLN A 36 13.67 -8.93 -18.63
CA GLN A 36 13.32 -9.76 -19.77
C GLN A 36 14.38 -10.86 -19.94
N PRO A 37 14.39 -11.87 -19.07
CA PRO A 37 15.51 -12.80 -18.93
C PRO A 37 15.70 -13.73 -20.13
N ASN A 38 14.66 -13.94 -20.97
CA ASN A 38 14.68 -14.83 -22.13
C ASN A 38 14.65 -14.08 -23.45
N SER A 39 14.83 -12.76 -23.44
CA SER A 39 14.97 -11.96 -24.66
C SER A 39 16.34 -12.24 -25.32
N PRO A 40 16.49 -12.14 -26.65
CA PRO A 40 15.44 -11.78 -27.61
C PRO A 40 14.59 -12.99 -28.07
N ALA A 41 15.01 -14.22 -27.81
CA ALA A 41 14.41 -15.43 -28.41
C ALA A 41 12.91 -15.54 -28.13
N ILE A 42 12.48 -15.30 -26.90
CA ILE A 42 11.07 -15.42 -26.50
C ILE A 42 10.16 -14.38 -27.18
N LEU A 43 10.73 -13.25 -27.62
CA LEU A 43 9.98 -12.15 -28.26
C LEU A 43 9.50 -12.48 -29.69
N VAL A 44 10.07 -13.48 -30.32
CA VAL A 44 9.69 -13.92 -31.67
C VAL A 44 8.77 -15.14 -31.65
N GLU A 45 8.44 -15.65 -30.48
CA GLU A 45 7.51 -16.78 -30.32
C GLU A 45 6.06 -16.34 -30.48
N GLN A 46 5.25 -17.16 -31.16
CA GLN A 46 3.82 -16.91 -31.37
C GLN A 46 2.97 -17.75 -30.40
N ALA A 47 3.30 -17.70 -29.14
CA ALA A 47 2.56 -18.40 -28.10
C ALA A 47 1.73 -17.40 -27.26
N GLN A 48 0.61 -17.87 -26.70
CA GLN A 48 -0.23 -17.06 -25.82
C GLN A 48 0.42 -17.01 -24.42
N PRO A 49 0.82 -15.83 -23.92
CA PRO A 49 1.38 -15.72 -22.58
C PRO A 49 0.30 -15.79 -21.49
N SER A 50 0.69 -16.27 -20.32
CA SER A 50 -0.07 -16.14 -19.08
C SER A 50 0.46 -14.96 -18.26
N VAL A 51 -0.42 -14.26 -17.55
CA VAL A 51 -0.08 -13.12 -16.70
C VAL A 51 -0.47 -13.44 -15.27
N ASP A 52 0.48 -13.29 -14.34
CA ASP A 52 0.26 -13.37 -12.90
C ASP A 52 0.50 -11.99 -12.29
N ILE A 53 -0.39 -11.56 -11.39
CA ILE A 53 -0.32 -10.26 -10.73
C ILE A 53 -0.40 -10.47 -9.23
N GLN A 54 0.57 -9.94 -8.51
CA GLN A 54 0.61 -9.93 -7.05
C GLN A 54 0.64 -8.50 -6.55
N LEU A 55 -0.12 -8.23 -5.49
CA LEU A 55 -0.18 -6.93 -4.82
C LEU A 55 0.12 -7.08 -3.34
N GLY A 56 0.87 -6.13 -2.80
CA GLY A 56 1.18 -6.04 -1.38
C GLY A 56 1.04 -4.60 -0.88
N VAL A 57 0.70 -4.46 0.39
CA VAL A 57 0.65 -3.16 1.10
C VAL A 57 1.49 -3.27 2.35
N GLU A 58 2.39 -2.33 2.54
CA GLU A 58 3.26 -2.21 3.70
C GLU A 58 3.15 -0.80 4.28
N ALA A 59 3.24 -0.68 5.60
CA ALA A 59 3.26 0.59 6.28
C ALA A 59 4.37 0.61 7.33
N ALA A 60 5.07 1.73 7.45
CA ALA A 60 6.13 1.93 8.43
C ALA A 60 6.11 3.37 8.95
N GLN A 61 6.48 3.53 10.20
CA GLN A 61 6.66 4.86 10.78
C GLN A 61 8.00 5.44 10.31
N ALA A 62 7.97 6.61 9.69
CA ALA A 62 9.16 7.33 9.21
C ALA A 62 9.67 8.35 10.23
N ALA A 63 8.76 9.01 10.97
CA ALA A 63 9.04 9.94 12.04
C ALA A 63 7.84 10.02 12.99
N ASP A 64 7.93 10.82 14.05
CA ASP A 64 6.79 11.03 14.96
C ASP A 64 5.58 11.59 14.20
N GLY A 65 4.48 10.84 14.24
CA GLY A 65 3.24 11.15 13.52
C GLY A 65 3.35 11.12 11.99
N VAL A 66 4.45 10.62 11.43
CA VAL A 66 4.69 10.53 9.99
C VAL A 66 4.92 9.09 9.57
N TYR A 67 4.17 8.64 8.57
CA TYR A 67 4.16 7.25 8.12
C TYR A 67 4.39 7.15 6.62
N GLU A 68 5.14 6.14 6.22
CA GLU A 68 5.20 5.69 4.84
C GLU A 68 4.20 4.55 4.66
N VAL A 69 3.39 4.63 3.59
CA VAL A 69 2.62 3.51 3.09
C VAL A 69 3.08 3.22 1.67
N CYS A 70 3.39 1.97 1.40
CA CYS A 70 3.90 1.49 0.12
C CYS A 70 2.99 0.41 -0.44
N VAL A 71 2.60 0.55 -1.71
CA VAL A 71 1.89 -0.48 -2.46
C VAL A 71 2.84 -1.04 -3.51
N THR A 72 3.02 -2.36 -3.49
CA THR A 72 3.87 -3.08 -4.44
C THR A 72 3.01 -3.87 -5.40
N ALA A 73 3.30 -3.78 -6.69
CA ALA A 73 2.76 -4.65 -7.72
C ALA A 73 3.88 -5.44 -8.37
N THR A 74 3.69 -6.74 -8.49
CA THR A 74 4.57 -7.65 -9.25
C THR A 74 3.75 -8.26 -10.36
N VAL A 75 4.16 -8.03 -11.61
CA VAL A 75 3.53 -8.58 -12.82
C VAL A 75 4.51 -9.52 -13.48
N THR A 76 4.17 -10.81 -13.53
CA THR A 76 4.99 -11.85 -14.18
C THR A 76 4.23 -12.38 -15.38
N THR A 77 4.84 -12.30 -16.56
CA THR A 77 4.29 -12.86 -17.79
C THR A 77 5.14 -14.02 -18.25
N LYS A 78 4.51 -15.15 -18.56
CA LYS A 78 5.18 -16.39 -18.96
C LYS A 78 4.58 -17.00 -20.20
N ILE A 79 5.45 -17.64 -21.00
CA ILE A 79 5.07 -18.63 -22.01
C ILE A 79 5.55 -19.97 -21.49
N GLU A 80 4.61 -20.87 -21.18
CA GLU A 80 4.89 -22.10 -20.42
C GLU A 80 5.59 -21.77 -19.09
N ASP A 81 6.77 -22.31 -18.83
CA ASP A 81 7.55 -22.05 -17.61
C ASP A 81 8.61 -20.92 -17.77
N ARG A 82 8.69 -20.31 -18.96
CA ARG A 82 9.70 -19.28 -19.26
C ARG A 82 9.15 -17.89 -19.08
N THR A 83 9.82 -17.07 -18.31
CA THR A 83 9.45 -15.68 -18.09
C THR A 83 9.67 -14.84 -19.35
N VAL A 84 8.62 -14.19 -19.83
CA VAL A 84 8.67 -13.19 -20.91
C VAL A 84 9.18 -11.89 -20.32
N PHE A 85 8.49 -11.37 -19.31
CA PHE A 85 8.96 -10.24 -18.51
C PHE A 85 8.48 -10.36 -17.06
N LEU A 86 9.25 -9.74 -16.19
CA LEU A 86 8.93 -9.50 -14.79
C LEU A 86 9.00 -8.01 -14.53
N VAL A 87 7.92 -7.43 -14.05
CA VAL A 87 7.83 -6.03 -13.64
C VAL A 87 7.50 -5.97 -12.16
N GLU A 88 8.28 -5.22 -11.39
CA GLU A 88 7.97 -4.87 -10.02
C GLU A 88 8.00 -3.35 -9.85
N VAL A 89 6.95 -2.81 -9.27
CA VAL A 89 6.83 -1.38 -8.96
C VAL A 89 6.42 -1.22 -7.52
N LYS A 90 7.17 -0.39 -6.79
CA LYS A 90 6.83 0.06 -5.42
C LYS A 90 6.49 1.54 -5.45
N GLN A 91 5.23 1.83 -5.24
CA GLN A 91 4.70 3.19 -5.16
C GLN A 91 4.41 3.53 -3.71
N ALA A 92 4.93 4.64 -3.21
CA ALA A 92 4.79 5.00 -1.81
C ALA A 92 4.21 6.39 -1.62
N GLY A 93 3.71 6.64 -0.42
CA GLY A 93 3.29 7.95 0.04
C GLY A 93 3.75 8.21 1.47
N ILE A 94 4.06 9.45 1.76
CA ILE A 94 4.32 9.94 3.10
C ILE A 94 3.07 10.67 3.59
N PHE A 95 2.58 10.26 4.75
CA PHE A 95 1.35 10.75 5.37
C PHE A 95 1.64 11.23 6.79
N GLU A 96 1.19 12.43 7.11
CA GLU A 96 1.08 12.86 8.49
C GLU A 96 -0.26 12.40 9.05
N ILE A 97 -0.22 11.61 10.13
CA ILE A 97 -1.38 11.04 10.79
C ILE A 97 -1.22 11.26 12.28
N ARG A 98 -2.11 12.06 12.87
CA ARG A 98 -2.10 12.36 14.31
C ARG A 98 -3.48 12.21 14.90
N ASN A 99 -3.52 11.94 16.21
CA ASN A 99 -4.76 11.85 16.99
C ASN A 99 -5.71 10.76 16.47
N LEU A 100 -5.13 9.70 15.88
CA LEU A 100 -5.79 8.45 15.53
C LEU A 100 -5.05 7.29 16.18
N GLU A 101 -5.78 6.36 16.76
CA GLU A 101 -5.21 5.20 17.46
C GLU A 101 -5.97 3.91 17.12
N GLY A 102 -5.36 2.78 17.46
CA GLY A 102 -5.97 1.46 17.36
C GLY A 102 -6.47 1.11 15.96
N GLU A 103 -7.71 0.67 15.87
CA GLU A 103 -8.30 0.22 14.60
C GLU A 103 -8.50 1.34 13.59
N GLN A 104 -8.73 2.58 14.03
CA GLN A 104 -8.85 3.73 13.13
C GLN A 104 -7.53 3.99 12.40
N MET A 105 -6.41 3.96 13.13
CA MET A 105 -5.08 4.12 12.56
C MET A 105 -4.75 3.02 11.55
N LYS A 106 -5.04 1.77 11.89
CA LYS A 106 -4.84 0.63 11.01
C LYS A 106 -5.68 0.72 9.74
N ALA A 107 -6.96 1.12 9.86
CA ALA A 107 -7.85 1.30 8.73
C ALA A 107 -7.37 2.43 7.78
N VAL A 108 -6.92 3.55 8.32
CA VAL A 108 -6.37 4.63 7.51
C VAL A 108 -5.13 4.16 6.72
N MET A 109 -4.21 3.47 7.39
CA MET A 109 -2.99 2.95 6.72
C MET A 109 -3.27 1.80 5.76
N GLY A 110 -4.25 0.94 6.05
CA GLY A 110 -4.57 -0.24 5.24
C GLY A 110 -5.61 0.01 4.13
N ILE A 111 -6.37 1.09 4.18
CA ILE A 111 -7.46 1.37 3.25
C ILE A 111 -7.26 2.72 2.57
N ALA A 112 -7.29 3.82 3.32
CA ALA A 112 -7.28 5.16 2.75
C ALA A 112 -5.96 5.50 2.05
N CYS A 113 -4.82 5.23 2.67
CA CYS A 113 -3.51 5.49 2.10
C CYS A 113 -3.24 4.67 0.82
N PRO A 114 -3.44 3.34 0.80
CA PRO A 114 -3.28 2.55 -0.42
C PRO A 114 -4.21 3.01 -1.54
N GLN A 115 -5.46 3.38 -1.25
CA GLN A 115 -6.40 3.87 -2.23
C GLN A 115 -5.93 5.14 -2.93
N ILE A 116 -5.24 6.03 -2.20
CA ILE A 116 -4.65 7.24 -2.76
C ILE A 116 -3.43 6.94 -3.64
N ILE A 117 -2.61 5.97 -3.23
CA ILE A 117 -1.36 5.60 -3.92
C ILE A 117 -1.63 4.78 -5.19
N TYR A 118 -2.64 3.94 -5.18
CA TYR A 118 -2.89 2.92 -6.20
C TYR A 118 -3.01 3.44 -7.64
N PRO A 119 -3.66 4.58 -7.95
CA PRO A 119 -3.70 5.11 -9.30
C PRO A 119 -2.33 5.41 -9.90
N TYR A 120 -1.39 5.87 -9.08
CA TYR A 120 0.00 6.12 -9.50
C TYR A 120 0.74 4.81 -9.78
N LEU A 121 0.53 3.80 -8.95
CA LEU A 121 1.07 2.46 -9.18
C LEU A 121 0.60 1.89 -10.51
N ARG A 122 -0.69 1.95 -10.79
CA ARG A 122 -1.30 1.48 -12.06
C ARG A 122 -0.65 2.14 -13.28
N GLY A 123 -0.48 3.46 -13.22
CA GLY A 123 0.17 4.23 -14.28
C GLY A 123 1.63 3.81 -14.51
N ASN A 124 2.40 3.68 -13.44
CA ASN A 124 3.80 3.28 -13.52
C ASN A 124 3.98 1.84 -14.03
N VAL A 125 3.13 0.90 -13.62
CA VAL A 125 3.15 -0.48 -14.13
C VAL A 125 2.87 -0.50 -15.64
N ALA A 126 1.81 0.17 -16.09
CA ALA A 126 1.45 0.22 -17.50
C ALA A 126 2.55 0.88 -18.36
N ASP A 127 3.13 1.99 -17.89
CA ASP A 127 4.23 2.70 -18.56
C ASP A 127 5.48 1.82 -18.68
N LEU A 128 5.85 1.13 -17.60
CA LEU A 128 7.06 0.29 -17.58
C LEU A 128 6.94 -0.90 -18.53
N ILE A 129 5.77 -1.56 -18.58
CA ILE A 129 5.49 -2.66 -19.51
C ILE A 129 5.53 -2.17 -20.96
N THR A 130 4.98 -1.00 -21.24
CA THR A 130 5.03 -0.37 -22.57
C THR A 130 6.47 -0.07 -22.99
N ARG A 131 7.31 0.41 -22.09
CA ARG A 131 8.75 0.62 -22.31
C ARG A 131 9.50 -0.69 -22.60
N GLY A 132 9.01 -1.81 -22.06
CA GLY A 132 9.52 -3.15 -22.37
C GLY A 132 9.18 -3.66 -23.78
N GLY A 133 8.36 -2.92 -24.52
CA GLY A 133 7.94 -3.30 -25.88
C GLY A 133 6.65 -4.12 -25.95
N PHE A 134 5.86 -4.14 -24.87
CA PHE A 134 4.61 -4.90 -24.77
C PHE A 134 3.40 -3.97 -24.69
N PRO A 135 2.19 -4.46 -25.07
CA PRO A 135 0.95 -3.75 -24.74
C PRO A 135 0.84 -3.52 -23.23
N PRO A 136 0.34 -2.35 -22.77
CA PRO A 136 0.22 -2.08 -21.35
C PRO A 136 -0.72 -3.07 -20.67
N VAL A 137 -0.36 -3.48 -19.45
CA VAL A 137 -1.25 -4.19 -18.55
C VAL A 137 -1.88 -3.17 -17.60
N HIS A 138 -3.20 -3.05 -17.64
CA HIS A 138 -3.95 -2.18 -16.75
C HIS A 138 -4.45 -2.99 -15.56
N LEU A 139 -3.88 -2.74 -14.38
CA LEU A 139 -4.32 -3.37 -13.15
C LEU A 139 -5.79 -3.05 -12.88
N ALA A 140 -6.56 -4.05 -12.45
CA ALA A 140 -7.97 -3.86 -12.11
C ALA A 140 -8.16 -2.93 -10.91
N GLU A 141 -9.37 -2.39 -10.75
CA GLU A 141 -9.75 -1.68 -9.52
C GLU A 141 -9.67 -2.63 -8.31
N ILE A 142 -9.14 -2.13 -7.21
CA ILE A 142 -9.00 -2.88 -5.96
C ILE A 142 -9.90 -2.28 -4.89
N ASN A 143 -10.68 -3.14 -4.26
CA ASN A 143 -11.40 -2.79 -3.03
C ASN A 143 -10.47 -3.02 -1.84
N PHE A 144 -9.73 -1.97 -1.44
CA PHE A 144 -8.79 -2.05 -0.31
C PHE A 144 -9.47 -2.33 1.01
N GLN A 145 -10.73 -1.96 1.20
CA GLN A 145 -11.48 -2.31 2.40
C GLN A 145 -11.70 -3.82 2.48
N ALA A 146 -12.16 -4.45 1.41
CA ALA A 146 -12.36 -5.90 1.36
C ALA A 146 -11.02 -6.65 1.55
N MET A 147 -9.95 -6.14 0.96
CA MET A 147 -8.60 -6.69 1.13
C MET A 147 -8.11 -6.59 2.57
N TYR A 148 -8.32 -5.45 3.22
CA TYR A 148 -7.98 -5.23 4.62
C TYR A 148 -8.77 -6.17 5.55
N GLU A 149 -10.08 -6.30 5.35
CA GLU A 149 -10.95 -7.20 6.11
C GLU A 149 -10.53 -8.66 5.98
N GLN A 150 -10.14 -9.10 4.78
CA GLN A 150 -9.59 -10.43 4.52
C GLN A 150 -8.29 -10.68 5.29
N GLN A 151 -7.38 -9.72 5.29
CA GLN A 151 -6.12 -9.80 6.03
C GLN A 151 -6.35 -9.89 7.53
N GLN A 152 -7.32 -9.14 8.07
CA GLN A 152 -7.69 -9.20 9.48
C GLN A 152 -8.25 -10.59 9.86
N GLN A 153 -9.08 -11.18 9.03
CA GLN A 153 -9.62 -12.53 9.24
C GLN A 153 -8.52 -13.59 9.20
N GLN A 154 -7.57 -13.49 8.27
CA GLN A 154 -6.43 -14.41 8.16
C GLN A 154 -5.47 -14.27 9.36
N ALA A 155 -5.22 -13.06 9.83
CA ALA A 155 -4.41 -12.82 11.03
C ALA A 155 -5.04 -13.43 12.29
N GLN A 156 -6.37 -13.34 12.43
CA GLN A 156 -7.11 -13.97 13.53
C GLN A 156 -7.13 -15.51 13.44
N ALA A 157 -7.06 -16.06 12.22
CA ALA A 157 -6.98 -17.52 11.99
C ALA A 157 -5.57 -18.10 12.13
N GLY A 158 -4.53 -17.29 12.47
CA GLY A 158 -3.17 -17.74 12.73
C GLY A 158 -2.31 -18.01 11.47
N ASN A 159 -2.72 -17.53 10.29
CA ASN A 159 -1.96 -17.67 9.04
C ASN A 159 -1.41 -16.31 8.60
N GLY A 160 -0.20 -15.97 9.09
CA GLY A 160 0.50 -14.74 8.70
C GLY A 160 1.21 -14.90 7.36
N SER A 161 0.58 -14.50 6.27
CA SER A 161 1.27 -14.05 5.04
C SER A 161 0.25 -13.33 4.15
N GLY A 162 0.34 -12.01 4.12
CA GLY A 162 -0.59 -11.18 3.36
C GLY A 162 -0.16 -10.99 1.91
N ILE A 163 -0.07 -12.07 1.12
CA ILE A 163 0.09 -12.01 -0.33
C ILE A 163 -1.24 -12.45 -0.95
N ILE A 164 -1.92 -11.53 -1.64
CA ILE A 164 -3.13 -11.86 -2.40
C ILE A 164 -2.74 -11.97 -3.87
N THR A 165 -2.89 -13.17 -4.41
CA THR A 165 -2.76 -13.43 -5.85
C THR A 165 -4.12 -13.23 -6.50
N THR A 166 -4.24 -12.25 -7.39
CA THR A 166 -5.41 -12.09 -8.25
C THR A 166 -5.05 -12.59 -9.64
N ALA A 167 -5.65 -13.70 -10.01
CA ALA A 167 -5.57 -14.20 -11.38
C ALA A 167 -6.50 -13.41 -12.31
#